data_d1cb5d798988b8b252ce918a66aa4da8
#
_entry.id   d1cb5d798988b8b252ce918a66aa4da8
#
_cell.length_a   1.000
_cell.length_b   1.000
_cell.length_c   1.000
_cell.angle_alpha   90.00
_cell.angle_beta   90.00
_cell.angle_gamma   90.00
#
_symmetry.space_group_name_H-M   'P 1'
#
loop_
_entity.id
_entity.type
_entity.pdbx_description
1 polymer ?
#
loop_
_entity_poly.entity_id
_entity_poly.type
_entity_poly.pdbx_seq_one_letter_code
_entity_poly.pdbx_strand_id
1 'polypeptide(L)'
;KQALVQHVPERTFSLHDAATGQTVYQGTASPLKQDKKQDKGFLVLDFSSFNTPGQYFLSIGDVQSKPFPIGNDAYLSTAWHTLNFFFSERCGFDQPGIHQECHQDVFAYHPDGRSMSIAGGWHDAADLTQGTGNTAESCIALLEMAGAVQGKDSIFYERLLEEARWGVNWILRTRFGDGYRLGGLIIGIWTKNIRGDKDDMQTEARNTPCLLYTSPSP
;
A
#
# COMPACT_ATOMS: atom_id res chain seq x y z
N LYS A 1 19.23 6.51 -6.12
CA LYS A 1 18.83 5.42 -7.05
C LYS A 1 19.77 4.27 -6.84
N GLN A 2 19.24 3.13 -6.41
CA GLN A 2 20.04 1.96 -6.05
C GLN A 2 19.38 0.70 -6.59
N ALA A 3 20.19 -0.29 -6.89
CA ALA A 3 19.76 -1.65 -7.19
C ALA A 3 20.54 -2.63 -6.33
N LEU A 4 19.98 -3.81 -6.13
CA LEU A 4 20.62 -4.91 -5.42
C LEU A 4 20.91 -6.05 -6.40
N VAL A 5 22.09 -6.65 -6.28
CA VAL A 5 22.46 -7.85 -7.00
C VAL A 5 23.08 -8.85 -6.02
N GLN A 6 22.92 -10.13 -6.29
CA GLN A 6 23.42 -11.23 -5.45
C GLN A 6 24.29 -12.19 -6.25
N HIS A 7 25.27 -12.78 -5.57
CA HIS A 7 26.13 -13.83 -6.13
C HIS A 7 26.94 -13.42 -7.37
N VAL A 8 27.41 -12.16 -7.42
CA VAL A 8 28.27 -11.66 -8.49
C VAL A 8 29.66 -11.34 -7.93
N PRO A 9 30.75 -11.87 -8.50
CA PRO A 9 32.10 -11.57 -8.04
C PRO A 9 32.58 -10.18 -8.47
N GLU A 10 32.07 -9.67 -9.58
CA GLU A 10 32.43 -8.36 -10.13
C GLU A 10 32.02 -7.22 -9.20
N ARG A 11 32.79 -6.13 -9.30
CA ARG A 11 32.52 -4.91 -8.50
C ARG A 11 32.21 -3.70 -9.38
N THR A 12 32.55 -3.72 -10.65
CA THR A 12 32.21 -2.64 -11.57
C THR A 12 30.87 -2.95 -12.23
N PHE A 13 29.95 -1.99 -12.16
CA PHE A 13 28.67 -2.04 -12.85
C PHE A 13 28.54 -0.89 -13.84
N SER A 14 27.71 -1.06 -14.84
CA SER A 14 27.42 -0.05 -15.85
C SER A 14 25.92 0.19 -15.96
N LEU A 15 25.55 1.45 -16.19
CA LEU A 15 24.20 1.85 -16.61
C LEU A 15 24.25 2.13 -18.10
N HIS A 16 23.32 1.56 -18.84
CA HIS A 16 23.24 1.69 -20.28
C HIS A 16 21.94 2.35 -20.71
N ASP A 17 21.99 3.19 -21.71
CA ASP A 17 20.81 3.65 -22.42
C ASP A 17 20.12 2.47 -23.10
N ALA A 18 18.82 2.29 -22.85
CA ALA A 18 18.10 1.10 -23.33
C ALA A 18 17.84 1.10 -24.84
N ALA A 19 17.85 2.26 -25.49
CA ALA A 19 17.63 2.35 -26.92
C ALA A 19 18.91 2.14 -27.74
N THR A 20 20.04 2.64 -27.22
CA THR A 20 21.33 2.63 -27.94
C THR A 20 22.28 1.56 -27.46
N GLY A 21 22.10 1.05 -26.25
CA GLY A 21 23.05 0.14 -25.58
C GLY A 21 24.32 0.83 -25.09
N GLN A 22 24.45 2.15 -25.27
CA GLN A 22 25.65 2.87 -24.84
C GLN A 22 25.73 2.96 -23.31
N THR A 23 26.93 2.79 -22.78
CA THR A 23 27.20 3.02 -21.36
C THR A 23 27.16 4.53 -21.07
N VAL A 24 26.27 4.93 -20.18
CA VAL A 24 26.05 6.32 -19.77
C VAL A 24 26.56 6.61 -18.35
N TYR A 25 26.79 5.58 -17.56
CA TYR A 25 27.33 5.70 -16.21
C TYR A 25 28.05 4.40 -15.81
N GLN A 26 29.12 4.54 -15.01
CA GLN A 26 29.79 3.40 -14.38
C GLN A 26 30.00 3.69 -12.89
N GLY A 27 29.89 2.65 -12.09
CA GLY A 27 30.07 2.73 -10.65
C GLY A 27 30.69 1.46 -10.07
N THR A 28 31.03 1.54 -8.80
CA THR A 28 31.55 0.39 -8.04
C THR A 28 30.49 -0.10 -7.06
N ALA A 29 30.17 -1.38 -7.15
CA ALA A 29 29.27 -2.06 -6.26
C ALA A 29 29.88 -2.18 -4.85
N SER A 30 29.11 -1.90 -3.82
CA SER A 30 29.50 -2.02 -2.42
C SER A 30 28.70 -3.10 -1.72
N PRO A 31 29.27 -3.80 -0.71
CA PRO A 31 28.51 -4.74 0.08
C PRO A 31 27.32 -4.06 0.78
N LEU A 32 26.16 -4.71 0.77
CA LEU A 32 25.03 -4.26 1.56
C LEU A 32 25.37 -4.35 3.06
N LYS A 33 25.38 -3.24 3.75
CA LYS A 33 25.59 -3.21 5.21
C LYS A 33 24.33 -3.77 5.90
N GLN A 34 24.33 -5.04 6.19
CA GLN A 34 23.32 -5.71 7.00
C GLN A 34 23.93 -6.30 8.26
N ASP A 35 23.08 -6.56 9.26
CA ASP A 35 23.45 -7.27 10.49
C ASP A 35 24.11 -8.61 10.14
N LYS A 36 25.23 -8.92 10.78
CA LYS A 36 26.12 -10.07 10.50
C LYS A 36 25.41 -11.44 10.44
N LYS A 37 24.17 -11.54 10.88
CA LYS A 37 23.37 -12.78 10.82
C LYS A 37 22.70 -13.05 9.46
N GLN A 38 22.70 -12.11 8.54
CA GLN A 38 22.01 -12.22 7.23
C GLN A 38 22.87 -11.78 6.05
N ASP A 39 24.20 -11.97 6.11
CA ASP A 39 25.05 -11.70 4.94
C ASP A 39 24.74 -12.73 3.84
N LYS A 40 23.83 -12.35 2.94
CA LYS A 40 23.45 -13.13 1.76
C LYS A 40 24.26 -12.76 0.52
N GLY A 41 25.39 -12.07 0.68
CA GLY A 41 26.25 -11.68 -0.44
C GLY A 41 25.60 -10.67 -1.39
N PHE A 42 24.73 -9.79 -0.89
CA PHE A 42 24.17 -8.72 -1.70
C PHE A 42 25.16 -7.57 -1.90
N LEU A 43 25.19 -7.06 -3.13
CA LEU A 43 25.88 -5.83 -3.48
C LEU A 43 24.88 -4.74 -3.83
N VAL A 44 25.20 -3.51 -3.42
CA VAL A 44 24.46 -2.29 -3.77
C VAL A 44 25.13 -1.65 -4.98
N LEU A 45 24.37 -1.44 -6.03
CA LEU A 45 24.73 -0.67 -7.20
C LEU A 45 24.16 0.73 -7.03
N ASP A 46 24.97 1.70 -6.62
CA ASP A 46 24.51 3.07 -6.38
C ASP A 46 24.81 3.96 -7.60
N PHE A 47 23.76 4.41 -8.25
CA PHE A 47 23.77 5.36 -9.37
C PHE A 47 22.96 6.60 -9.08
N SER A 48 22.87 7.01 -7.81
CA SER A 48 22.05 8.16 -7.34
C SER A 48 22.51 9.47 -7.97
N SER A 49 23.78 9.60 -8.33
CA SER A 49 24.33 10.78 -8.99
C SER A 49 23.92 10.93 -10.46
N PHE A 50 23.44 9.86 -11.10
CA PHE A 50 22.93 9.92 -12.47
C PHE A 50 21.48 10.40 -12.48
N ASN A 51 21.18 11.50 -13.18
CA ASN A 51 19.87 12.16 -13.14
C ASN A 51 19.26 12.43 -14.52
N THR A 52 19.89 12.03 -15.59
CA THR A 52 19.34 12.23 -16.94
C THR A 52 18.09 11.37 -17.12
N PRO A 53 16.93 11.96 -17.47
CA PRO A 53 15.71 11.20 -17.74
C PRO A 53 15.87 10.30 -18.96
N GLY A 54 15.25 9.11 -18.92
CA GLY A 54 15.30 8.15 -20.02
C GLY A 54 14.99 6.72 -19.58
N GLN A 55 15.16 5.78 -20.50
CA GLN A 55 15.05 4.34 -20.26
C GLN A 55 16.45 3.70 -20.19
N TYR A 56 16.72 2.95 -19.17
CA TYR A 56 18.04 2.41 -18.88
C TYR A 56 17.98 0.97 -18.41
N PHE A 57 19.11 0.26 -18.54
CA PHE A 57 19.32 -1.02 -17.86
C PHE A 57 20.70 -1.05 -17.20
N LEU A 58 20.83 -1.87 -16.15
CA LEU A 58 22.09 -2.10 -15.44
C LEU A 58 22.73 -3.39 -15.91
N SER A 59 24.06 -3.41 -15.93
CA SER A 59 24.85 -4.64 -16.07
C SER A 59 25.96 -4.71 -15.04
N ILE A 60 26.26 -5.93 -14.57
CA ILE A 60 27.42 -6.27 -13.75
C ILE A 60 27.83 -7.71 -14.04
N GLY A 61 29.05 -7.92 -14.51
CA GLY A 61 29.44 -9.21 -15.08
C GLY A 61 28.47 -9.65 -16.18
N ASP A 62 28.00 -10.89 -16.10
CA ASP A 62 27.02 -11.45 -17.04
C ASP A 62 25.55 -11.15 -16.70
N VAL A 63 25.31 -10.44 -15.59
CA VAL A 63 23.95 -10.14 -15.12
C VAL A 63 23.49 -8.81 -15.67
N GLN A 64 22.27 -8.80 -16.22
CA GLN A 64 21.60 -7.58 -16.69
C GLN A 64 20.21 -7.43 -16.06
N SER A 65 19.81 -6.19 -15.78
CA SER A 65 18.45 -5.87 -15.38
C SER A 65 17.51 -5.79 -16.57
N LYS A 66 16.20 -5.85 -16.32
CA LYS A 66 15.21 -5.34 -17.28
C LYS A 66 15.38 -3.83 -17.43
N PRO A 67 14.96 -3.23 -18.57
CA PRO A 67 14.89 -1.79 -18.69
C PRO A 67 13.98 -1.15 -17.65
N PHE A 68 14.38 0.02 -17.15
CA PHE A 68 13.61 0.81 -16.20
C PHE A 68 13.75 2.32 -16.49
N PRO A 69 12.72 3.11 -16.16
CA PRO A 69 12.77 4.56 -16.35
C PRO A 69 13.57 5.26 -15.24
N ILE A 70 14.25 6.34 -15.61
CA ILE A 70 14.71 7.38 -14.70
C ILE A 70 14.02 8.67 -15.11
N GLY A 71 13.32 9.32 -14.19
CA GLY A 71 12.55 10.54 -14.44
C GLY A 71 11.65 10.87 -13.27
N ASN A 72 11.03 12.05 -13.32
CA ASN A 72 10.12 12.51 -12.28
C ASN A 72 8.79 11.73 -12.27
N ASP A 73 8.46 11.07 -13.37
CA ASP A 73 7.25 10.29 -13.62
C ASP A 73 7.47 8.77 -13.58
N ALA A 74 8.70 8.35 -13.24
CA ALA A 74 9.10 6.94 -13.28
C ALA A 74 8.16 5.99 -12.52
N TYR A 75 7.53 6.48 -11.46
CA TYR A 75 6.61 5.71 -10.61
C TYR A 75 5.14 6.10 -10.78
N LEU A 76 4.80 7.03 -11.67
CA LEU A 76 3.44 7.55 -11.80
C LEU A 76 2.44 6.44 -12.15
N SER A 77 2.78 5.58 -13.10
CA SER A 77 1.93 4.43 -13.47
C SER A 77 1.71 3.48 -12.28
N THR A 78 2.76 3.18 -11.52
CA THR A 78 2.66 2.33 -10.32
C THR A 78 1.79 2.99 -9.26
N ALA A 79 1.94 4.29 -9.06
CA ALA A 79 1.12 5.05 -8.10
C ALA A 79 -0.37 5.05 -8.49
N TRP A 80 -0.69 5.17 -9.79
CA TRP A 80 -2.05 5.03 -10.29
C TRP A 80 -2.62 3.63 -10.06
N HIS A 81 -1.83 2.58 -10.29
CA HIS A 81 -2.27 1.21 -10.01
C HIS A 81 -2.53 1.00 -8.52
N THR A 82 -1.67 1.55 -7.65
CA THR A 82 -1.87 1.49 -6.20
C THR A 82 -3.15 2.22 -5.78
N LEU A 83 -3.39 3.41 -6.33
CA LEU A 83 -4.62 4.16 -6.05
C LEU A 83 -5.87 3.40 -6.51
N ASN A 84 -5.83 2.77 -7.69
CA ASN A 84 -6.92 1.94 -8.18
C ASN A 84 -7.14 0.70 -7.31
N PHE A 85 -6.09 0.14 -6.72
CA PHE A 85 -6.20 -0.93 -5.76
C PHE A 85 -7.00 -0.48 -4.53
N PHE A 86 -6.66 0.64 -3.92
CA PHE A 86 -7.47 1.19 -2.81
C PHE A 86 -8.93 1.36 -3.19
N PHE A 87 -9.21 1.89 -4.37
CA PHE A 87 -10.59 2.02 -4.86
C PHE A 87 -11.29 0.66 -4.98
N SER A 88 -10.57 -0.40 -5.41
CA SER A 88 -11.11 -1.76 -5.53
C SER A 88 -11.44 -2.37 -4.17
N GLU A 89 -10.69 -1.99 -3.13
CA GLU A 89 -10.83 -2.52 -1.78
C GLU A 89 -11.84 -1.74 -0.91
N ARG A 90 -12.53 -0.75 -1.48
CA ARG A 90 -13.57 -0.02 -0.74
C ARG A 90 -14.66 -0.98 -0.28
N CYS A 91 -14.87 -1.03 1.03
CA CYS A 91 -15.86 -1.87 1.68
C CYS A 91 -17.22 -1.17 1.79
N GLY A 92 -18.29 -1.95 1.84
CA GLY A 92 -19.63 -1.48 2.19
C GLY A 92 -20.54 -1.18 1.00
N PHE A 93 -20.07 -1.34 -0.23
CA PHE A 93 -20.91 -1.22 -1.42
C PHE A 93 -20.43 -2.07 -2.58
N ASP A 94 -21.25 -2.20 -3.62
CA ASP A 94 -20.93 -2.99 -4.80
C ASP A 94 -19.81 -2.36 -5.62
N GLN A 95 -18.77 -3.13 -5.86
CA GLN A 95 -17.68 -2.81 -6.77
C GLN A 95 -17.80 -3.71 -8.02
N PRO A 96 -18.43 -3.24 -9.09
CA PRO A 96 -18.73 -4.07 -10.25
C PRO A 96 -17.49 -4.77 -10.81
N GLY A 97 -17.57 -6.10 -10.93
CA GLY A 97 -16.48 -6.93 -11.43
C GLY A 97 -15.40 -7.27 -10.40
N ILE A 98 -15.49 -6.76 -9.17
CA ILE A 98 -14.53 -7.01 -8.08
C ILE A 98 -15.22 -7.75 -6.95
N HIS A 99 -16.15 -7.13 -6.25
CA HIS A 99 -16.94 -7.75 -5.18
C HIS A 99 -18.31 -7.10 -5.06
N GLN A 100 -19.24 -7.81 -4.44
CA GLN A 100 -20.57 -7.31 -4.11
C GLN A 100 -20.54 -6.45 -2.83
N GLU A 101 -21.69 -5.85 -2.52
CA GLU A 101 -21.90 -5.16 -1.25
C GLU A 101 -21.58 -6.10 -0.08
N CYS A 102 -20.73 -5.64 0.84
CA CYS A 102 -20.16 -6.46 1.90
C CYS A 102 -20.23 -5.73 3.26
N HIS A 103 -20.12 -6.49 4.36
CA HIS A 103 -19.98 -6.00 5.74
C HIS A 103 -21.11 -5.07 6.21
N GLN A 104 -22.33 -5.20 5.66
CA GLN A 104 -23.45 -4.34 6.01
C GLN A 104 -24.00 -4.61 7.43
N ASP A 105 -23.85 -5.82 7.94
CA ASP A 105 -24.31 -6.25 9.26
C ASP A 105 -23.17 -6.45 10.27
N VAL A 106 -22.01 -5.87 10.01
CA VAL A 106 -20.89 -5.86 10.94
C VAL A 106 -21.00 -4.67 11.89
N PHE A 107 -20.92 -4.94 13.20
CA PHE A 107 -21.10 -3.95 14.23
C PHE A 107 -19.95 -3.94 15.22
N ALA A 108 -19.53 -2.75 15.65
CA ALA A 108 -18.75 -2.56 16.85
C ALA A 108 -19.70 -2.46 18.06
N TYR A 109 -19.33 -3.09 19.18
CA TYR A 109 -20.10 -3.10 20.40
C TYR A 109 -19.36 -2.34 21.50
N HIS A 110 -20.06 -1.40 22.11
CA HIS A 110 -19.57 -0.67 23.27
C HIS A 110 -19.80 -1.50 24.57
N PRO A 111 -18.96 -1.35 25.62
CA PRO A 111 -19.14 -2.07 26.88
C PRO A 111 -20.50 -1.85 27.55
N ASP A 112 -21.19 -0.73 27.30
CA ASP A 112 -22.53 -0.45 27.83
C ASP A 112 -23.67 -1.06 26.99
N GLY A 113 -23.36 -1.84 25.97
CA GLY A 113 -24.33 -2.53 25.11
C GLY A 113 -24.77 -1.75 23.86
N ARG A 114 -24.34 -0.50 23.68
CA ARG A 114 -24.57 0.22 22.42
C ARG A 114 -23.81 -0.45 21.27
N SER A 115 -24.33 -0.34 20.07
CA SER A 115 -23.65 -0.82 18.86
C SER A 115 -23.74 0.22 17.74
N MET A 116 -22.79 0.17 16.82
CA MET A 116 -22.81 0.95 15.58
C MET A 116 -22.33 0.11 14.41
N SER A 117 -22.90 0.33 13.23
CA SER A 117 -22.42 -0.28 12.00
C SER A 117 -21.03 0.28 11.66
N ILE A 118 -20.14 -0.60 11.24
CA ILE A 118 -18.77 -0.26 10.83
C ILE A 118 -18.52 -0.53 9.35
N ALA A 119 -19.56 -0.74 8.56
CA ALA A 119 -19.42 -0.87 7.11
C ALA A 119 -18.66 0.32 6.51
N GLY A 120 -17.75 0.10 5.59
CA GLY A 120 -16.92 1.11 4.96
C GLY A 120 -15.42 0.91 5.21
N GLY A 121 -14.59 1.90 4.85
CA GLY A 121 -13.15 1.74 4.86
C GLY A 121 -12.65 0.85 3.72
N TRP A 122 -11.51 0.20 3.90
CA TRP A 122 -10.92 -0.72 2.93
C TRP A 122 -10.69 -2.09 3.55
N HIS A 123 -10.83 -3.12 2.75
CA HIS A 123 -10.27 -4.42 3.07
C HIS A 123 -8.74 -4.31 3.06
N ASP A 124 -8.05 -4.89 4.04
CA ASP A 124 -6.61 -4.78 4.13
C ASP A 124 -5.84 -5.95 3.50
N ALA A 125 -6.49 -7.10 3.37
CA ALA A 125 -5.90 -8.31 2.80
C ALA A 125 -6.98 -9.28 2.30
N ALA A 126 -6.55 -10.44 1.83
CA ALA A 126 -7.43 -11.51 1.35
C ALA A 126 -8.38 -12.06 2.44
N ASP A 127 -8.12 -11.78 3.70
CA ASP A 127 -9.00 -12.10 4.83
C ASP A 127 -10.07 -11.03 5.09
N LEU A 128 -10.08 -9.99 4.27
CA LEU A 128 -11.06 -8.91 4.31
C LEU A 128 -11.16 -8.21 5.69
N THR A 129 -10.09 -8.28 6.48
CA THR A 129 -10.02 -7.54 7.74
C THR A 129 -10.04 -6.04 7.51
N GLN A 130 -10.39 -5.30 8.53
CA GLN A 130 -10.37 -3.85 8.53
C GLN A 130 -9.73 -3.38 9.84
N GLY A 131 -8.75 -2.50 9.73
CA GLY A 131 -8.06 -1.95 10.89
C GLY A 131 -8.01 -0.44 10.86
N THR A 132 -8.32 0.21 11.97
CA THR A 132 -8.21 1.67 12.08
C THR A 132 -6.77 2.15 11.94
N GLY A 133 -5.79 1.36 12.44
CA GLY A 133 -4.38 1.66 12.28
C GLY A 133 -3.94 1.62 10.82
N ASN A 134 -4.19 0.51 10.13
CA ASN A 134 -3.85 0.34 8.71
C ASN A 134 -4.52 1.41 7.84
N THR A 135 -5.80 1.69 8.12
CA THR A 135 -6.53 2.75 7.41
C THR A 135 -5.92 4.13 7.65
N ALA A 136 -5.49 4.44 8.88
CA ALA A 136 -4.85 5.72 9.19
C ALA A 136 -3.50 5.88 8.48
N GLU A 137 -2.67 4.85 8.48
CA GLU A 137 -1.39 4.83 7.75
C GLU A 137 -1.60 5.01 6.24
N SER A 138 -2.59 4.33 5.68
CA SER A 138 -2.98 4.48 4.27
C SER A 138 -3.42 5.92 3.95
N CYS A 139 -4.24 6.53 4.82
CA CYS A 139 -4.65 7.93 4.66
C CYS A 139 -3.45 8.88 4.68
N ILE A 140 -2.48 8.68 5.57
CA ILE A 140 -1.26 9.48 5.63
C ILE A 140 -0.48 9.35 4.33
N ALA A 141 -0.25 8.13 3.85
CA ALA A 141 0.48 7.89 2.61
C ALA A 141 -0.20 8.53 1.38
N LEU A 142 -1.54 8.43 1.28
CA LEU A 142 -2.32 9.07 0.21
C LEU A 142 -2.20 10.60 0.27
N LEU A 143 -2.27 11.20 1.45
CA LEU A 143 -2.14 12.65 1.64
C LEU A 143 -0.72 13.15 1.37
N GLU A 144 0.31 12.41 1.76
CA GLU A 144 1.71 12.73 1.44
C GLU A 144 1.95 12.68 -0.07
N MET A 145 1.44 11.65 -0.74
CA MET A 145 1.52 11.56 -2.20
C MET A 145 0.75 12.71 -2.87
N ALA A 146 -0.45 13.08 -2.37
CA ALA A 146 -1.20 14.23 -2.86
C ALA A 146 -0.36 15.51 -2.75
N GLY A 147 0.28 15.75 -1.60
CA GLY A 147 1.19 16.89 -1.42
C GLY A 147 2.36 16.90 -2.42
N ALA A 148 2.93 15.74 -2.73
CA ALA A 148 4.03 15.60 -3.67
C ALA A 148 3.64 15.91 -5.13
N VAL A 149 2.39 15.66 -5.51
CA VAL A 149 1.88 15.86 -6.88
C VAL A 149 1.06 17.14 -7.04
N GLN A 150 0.81 17.86 -5.96
CA GLN A 150 0.07 19.13 -5.99
C GLN A 150 0.70 20.12 -6.99
N GLY A 151 -0.12 20.67 -7.86
CA GLY A 151 0.33 21.59 -8.92
C GLY A 151 1.08 20.95 -10.10
N LYS A 152 1.27 19.61 -10.08
CA LYS A 152 1.91 18.85 -11.16
C LYS A 152 0.93 18.00 -11.96
N ASP A 153 0.01 17.32 -11.26
CA ASP A 153 -1.03 16.47 -11.84
C ASP A 153 -2.33 16.66 -11.03
N SER A 154 -3.21 17.50 -11.54
CA SER A 154 -4.45 17.86 -10.85
C SER A 154 -5.42 16.68 -10.76
N ILE A 155 -5.47 15.82 -11.77
CA ILE A 155 -6.38 14.67 -11.78
C ILE A 155 -5.94 13.66 -10.73
N PHE A 156 -4.65 13.32 -10.71
CA PHE A 156 -4.12 12.39 -9.74
C PHE A 156 -4.22 12.94 -8.31
N TYR A 157 -3.95 14.24 -8.12
CA TYR A 157 -4.12 14.94 -6.84
C TYR A 157 -5.54 14.79 -6.28
N GLU A 158 -6.56 15.11 -7.09
CA GLU A 158 -7.96 15.03 -6.66
C GLU A 158 -8.39 13.58 -6.34
N ARG A 159 -7.92 12.62 -7.12
CA ARG A 159 -8.21 11.20 -6.87
C ARG A 159 -7.57 10.70 -5.58
N LEU A 160 -6.34 11.14 -5.27
CA LEU A 160 -5.67 10.83 -4.00
C LEU A 160 -6.44 11.42 -2.80
N LEU A 161 -6.90 12.66 -2.93
CA LEU A 161 -7.72 13.29 -1.88
C LEU A 161 -9.07 12.62 -1.69
N GLU A 162 -9.71 12.22 -2.78
CA GLU A 162 -10.99 11.49 -2.72
C GLU A 162 -10.80 10.18 -1.95
N GLU A 163 -9.76 9.42 -2.28
CA GLU A 163 -9.48 8.14 -1.64
C GLU A 163 -9.08 8.30 -0.16
N ALA A 164 -8.23 9.27 0.15
CA ALA A 164 -7.88 9.59 1.54
C ALA A 164 -9.12 9.99 2.36
N ARG A 165 -10.03 10.77 1.78
CA ARG A 165 -11.29 11.19 2.41
C ARG A 165 -12.20 10.00 2.71
N TRP A 166 -12.21 8.97 1.84
CA TRP A 166 -12.93 7.73 2.09
C TRP A 166 -12.48 7.06 3.39
N GLY A 167 -11.18 6.85 3.57
CA GLY A 167 -10.61 6.23 4.78
C GLY A 167 -10.80 7.09 6.03
N VAL A 168 -10.56 8.40 5.94
CA VAL A 168 -10.76 9.33 7.06
C VAL A 168 -12.22 9.31 7.52
N ASN A 169 -13.18 9.35 6.61
CA ASN A 169 -14.60 9.30 6.93
C ASN A 169 -14.98 8.01 7.66
N TRP A 170 -14.39 6.89 7.26
CA TRP A 170 -14.60 5.63 7.97
C TRP A 170 -14.03 5.67 9.39
N ILE A 171 -12.77 6.12 9.57
CA ILE A 171 -12.16 6.27 10.90
C ILE A 171 -13.02 7.15 11.81
N LEU A 172 -13.55 8.26 11.28
CA LEU A 172 -14.40 9.16 12.05
C LEU A 172 -15.73 8.52 12.45
N ARG A 173 -16.32 7.69 11.59
CA ARG A 173 -17.58 6.98 11.87
C ARG A 173 -17.42 5.85 12.88
N THR A 174 -16.24 5.29 13.03
CA THR A 174 -15.99 4.16 13.95
C THR A 174 -15.72 4.60 15.39
N ARG A 175 -16.18 5.78 15.80
CA ARG A 175 -16.07 6.32 17.15
C ARG A 175 -17.44 6.39 17.83
N PHE A 176 -17.52 5.91 19.06
CA PHE A 176 -18.58 6.29 19.97
C PHE A 176 -18.25 7.68 20.54
N GLY A 177 -19.23 8.53 20.74
CA GLY A 177 -19.02 9.93 21.13
C GLY A 177 -18.41 10.18 22.51
N ASP A 178 -18.08 9.14 23.25
CA ASP A 178 -17.53 9.16 24.62
C ASP A 178 -16.05 8.71 24.69
N GLY A 179 -15.34 8.68 23.55
CA GLY A 179 -13.93 8.33 23.49
C GLY A 179 -13.65 6.86 23.14
N TYR A 180 -14.63 5.99 23.18
CA TYR A 180 -14.47 4.64 22.66
C TYR A 180 -14.46 4.64 21.13
N ARG A 181 -13.63 3.77 20.55
CA ARG A 181 -13.52 3.59 19.10
C ARG A 181 -13.20 2.15 18.75
N LEU A 182 -13.55 1.77 17.53
CA LEU A 182 -13.09 0.52 16.96
C LEU A 182 -11.56 0.55 16.79
N GLY A 183 -10.86 -0.47 17.26
CA GLY A 183 -9.43 -0.65 17.02
C GLY A 183 -9.12 -1.44 15.77
N GLY A 184 -9.85 -2.51 15.56
CA GLY A 184 -9.74 -3.38 14.39
C GLY A 184 -10.86 -4.39 14.38
N LEU A 185 -11.12 -4.94 13.21
CA LEU A 185 -12.08 -6.01 13.00
C LEU A 185 -11.35 -7.15 12.29
N ILE A 186 -11.42 -8.34 12.86
CA ILE A 186 -10.97 -9.57 12.20
C ILE A 186 -12.24 -10.29 11.73
N ILE A 187 -12.34 -10.49 10.43
CA ILE A 187 -13.41 -11.24 9.80
C ILE A 187 -12.88 -12.63 9.48
N GLY A 188 -13.66 -13.66 9.77
CA GLY A 188 -13.28 -15.02 9.38
C GLY A 188 -13.18 -15.13 7.86
N ILE A 189 -11.97 -15.34 7.38
CA ILE A 189 -11.69 -15.48 5.94
C ILE A 189 -12.08 -16.84 5.35
N TRP A 190 -12.35 -17.78 6.21
CA TRP A 190 -12.51 -19.17 5.83
C TRP A 190 -13.96 -19.52 5.56
N THR A 191 -14.72 -18.55 5.07
CA THR A 191 -16.07 -18.75 4.59
C THR A 191 -16.08 -19.23 3.15
N LYS A 192 -17.16 -19.83 2.71
CA LYS A 192 -17.29 -20.41 1.36
C LYS A 192 -17.17 -19.36 0.25
N ASN A 193 -17.53 -18.12 0.54
CA ASN A 193 -17.55 -17.00 -0.40
C ASN A 193 -16.65 -15.87 0.04
N ILE A 194 -15.35 -16.04 -0.17
CA ILE A 194 -14.30 -15.07 0.17
C ILE A 194 -14.37 -13.73 -0.59
N ARG A 195 -15.35 -13.56 -1.49
CA ARG A 195 -15.53 -12.31 -2.24
C ARG A 195 -16.47 -11.31 -1.58
N GLY A 196 -16.76 -11.49 -0.30
CA GLY A 196 -17.63 -10.60 0.44
C GLY A 196 -19.11 -10.88 0.23
N ASP A 197 -19.46 -12.14 -0.04
CA ASP A 197 -20.85 -12.55 0.06
C ASP A 197 -21.31 -12.24 1.48
N LYS A 198 -22.24 -11.30 1.55
CA LYS A 198 -22.72 -10.75 2.83
C LYS A 198 -23.31 -11.79 3.76
N ASP A 199 -23.84 -12.87 3.22
CA ASP A 199 -24.52 -13.87 4.03
C ASP A 199 -23.54 -14.75 4.83
N ASP A 200 -22.42 -15.14 4.22
CA ASP A 200 -21.44 -16.00 4.88
C ASP A 200 -20.46 -15.22 5.77
N MET A 201 -19.88 -14.14 5.27
CA MET A 201 -18.85 -13.39 5.97
C MET A 201 -19.41 -12.55 7.13
N GLN A 202 -20.59 -11.98 6.93
CA GLN A 202 -21.23 -11.15 7.93
C GLN A 202 -21.72 -11.98 9.13
N THR A 203 -22.15 -13.22 8.89
CA THR A 203 -22.56 -14.13 9.97
C THR A 203 -21.41 -14.46 10.90
N GLU A 204 -20.23 -14.71 10.37
CA GLU A 204 -19.03 -14.95 11.19
C GLU A 204 -18.55 -13.68 11.89
N ALA A 205 -18.55 -12.55 11.21
CA ALA A 205 -18.15 -11.27 11.78
C ALA A 205 -19.02 -10.82 12.96
N ARG A 206 -20.31 -11.14 12.97
CA ARG A 206 -21.20 -10.88 14.13
C ARG A 206 -20.72 -11.55 15.41
N ASN A 207 -20.04 -12.68 15.31
CA ASN A 207 -19.54 -13.44 16.44
C ASN A 207 -18.10 -13.08 16.81
N THR A 208 -17.46 -12.22 16.04
CA THR A 208 -16.07 -11.81 16.27
C THR A 208 -16.05 -10.62 17.24
N PRO A 209 -15.35 -10.74 18.37
CA PRO A 209 -15.22 -9.60 19.28
C PRO A 209 -14.48 -8.45 18.61
N CYS A 210 -15.10 -7.30 18.50
CA CYS A 210 -14.41 -6.08 18.07
C CYS A 210 -13.52 -5.57 19.19
N LEU A 211 -12.28 -5.22 18.87
CA LEU A 211 -11.39 -4.54 19.79
C LEU A 211 -11.80 -3.07 19.88
N LEU A 212 -12.15 -2.63 21.06
CA LEU A 212 -12.46 -1.23 21.35
C LEU A 212 -11.31 -0.61 22.14
N TYR A 213 -10.94 0.60 21.76
CA TYR A 213 -10.01 1.42 22.54
C TYR A 213 -10.73 2.63 23.13
N THR A 214 -10.24 3.05 24.27
CA THR A 214 -10.44 4.43 24.68
C THR A 214 -9.44 5.28 23.91
N SER A 215 -9.89 6.25 23.11
CA SER A 215 -8.96 7.25 22.60
C SER A 215 -8.59 8.20 23.73
N PRO A 216 -7.33 8.64 23.84
CA PRO A 216 -7.01 9.76 24.69
C PRO A 216 -7.92 10.91 24.32
N SER A 217 -8.57 11.52 25.32
CA SER A 217 -9.33 12.74 25.10
C SER A 217 -8.42 13.81 24.54
N PRO A 218 -8.84 14.63 23.56
CA PRO A 218 -8.07 15.77 23.14
C PRO A 218 -7.89 16.76 24.29
#